data_55ab46d72cc617b96b5cb3bb8356955a
#
_entry.id   55ab46d72cc617b96b5cb3bb8356955a
#
_cell.length_a   1.000
_cell.length_b   1.000
_cell.length_c   1.000
_cell.angle_alpha   90.00
_cell.angle_beta   90.00
_cell.angle_gamma   90.00
#
_symmetry.space_group_name_H-M   'P 1'
#
loop_
_entity.id
_entity.type
_entity.pdbx_description
1 polymer ?
#
loop_
_entity_poly.entity_id
_entity_poly.type
_entity_poly.pdbx_seq_one_letter_code
_entity_poly.pdbx_strand_id
1 'polypeptide(L)'
;MSCSSFSLRCLSSSLRFCSSSFEVSCADKNAQRALAEFIRTVPVGRGQTGLESFLAQYLDSMITCGRAVGEIVANGNRDIVAVLCGNVADVQIREGKTPLDFELCGVSDTGCVTPFRYQNLLLFTPFNPEADSPYGVSMLRSMPFLCGILLKIYQSLGINWERAGNVRFAVVYKPQGDALDRFSAQERAQQIASQWSEAMQSGKSGSVRDFVAVGDVDIKVIGADNQILDSEVPVRQILEQLIARTGIPPFLLGLNWSTTERMSAQQADLMTSELNAIRRTVTPVIEKICRMWLNMHGYATTLTVEWETINLQDEVEEAKAALYLAQRDKIYWEEGKSNEDH
;
A
#
# COMPACT_ATOMS: atom_id res chain seq x y z
N MET A 1 -4.64 -14.82 -3.19
CA MET A 1 -3.97 -13.59 -2.73
C MET A 1 -5.02 -12.50 -2.70
N SER A 2 -5.35 -11.96 -1.54
CA SER A 2 -6.37 -10.91 -1.45
C SER A 2 -5.81 -9.59 -1.97
N CYS A 3 -6.66 -8.77 -2.61
CA CYS A 3 -6.31 -7.44 -3.12
C CYS A 3 -5.69 -6.54 -2.02
N SER A 4 -6.03 -6.82 -0.77
CA SER A 4 -5.46 -6.16 0.41
C SER A 4 -3.95 -6.35 0.57
N SER A 5 -3.40 -7.50 0.14
CA SER A 5 -1.96 -7.76 0.32
C SER A 5 -1.07 -7.02 -0.68
N PHE A 6 -1.56 -6.72 -1.88
CA PHE A 6 -0.81 -5.93 -2.86
C PHE A 6 -0.81 -4.44 -2.50
N SER A 7 -1.99 -3.90 -2.15
CA SER A 7 -2.11 -2.49 -1.71
C SER A 7 -1.35 -2.22 -0.41
N LEU A 8 -1.37 -3.15 0.55
CA LEU A 8 -0.64 -3.03 1.81
C LEU A 8 0.88 -3.02 1.63
N ARG A 9 1.45 -3.79 0.70
CA ARG A 9 2.90 -3.77 0.43
C ARG A 9 3.36 -2.48 -0.24
N CYS A 10 2.58 -1.94 -1.18
CA CYS A 10 2.88 -0.65 -1.80
C CYS A 10 2.83 0.49 -0.76
N LEU A 11 1.81 0.48 0.11
CA LEU A 11 1.68 1.45 1.19
C LEU A 11 2.75 1.29 2.27
N SER A 12 3.16 0.06 2.59
CA SER A 12 4.19 -0.18 3.61
C SER A 12 5.54 0.45 3.26
N SER A 13 5.89 0.56 1.99
CA SER A 13 7.10 1.28 1.57
C SER A 13 6.96 2.78 1.80
N SER A 14 5.85 3.39 1.37
CA SER A 14 5.57 4.82 1.61
C SER A 14 5.46 5.13 3.11
N LEU A 15 4.83 4.24 3.89
CA LEU A 15 4.73 4.36 5.35
C LEU A 15 6.08 4.33 6.04
N ARG A 16 7.03 3.52 5.57
CA ARG A 16 8.39 3.50 6.11
C ARG A 16 9.11 4.83 5.91
N PHE A 17 8.93 5.49 4.77
CA PHE A 17 9.48 6.83 4.54
C PHE A 17 8.78 7.90 5.36
N CYS A 18 7.46 7.78 5.62
CA CYS A 18 6.74 8.69 6.51
C CYS A 18 7.15 8.52 7.97
N SER A 19 7.42 7.29 8.43
CA SER A 19 7.81 6.94 9.80
C SER A 19 9.31 6.98 10.04
N SER A 20 10.11 7.52 9.10
CA SER A 20 11.53 7.73 9.33
C SER A 20 11.76 8.63 10.55
N SER A 21 12.92 8.51 11.12
CA SER A 21 13.31 9.13 12.40
C SER A 21 12.94 10.61 12.47
N PHE A 22 12.46 11.02 13.61
CA PHE A 22 12.27 12.40 13.98
C PHE A 22 13.04 12.68 15.26
N GLU A 23 13.52 13.90 15.41
CA GLU A 23 14.18 14.37 16.59
C GLU A 23 13.30 15.42 17.28
N VAL A 24 13.21 15.33 18.60
CA VAL A 24 12.50 16.32 19.41
C VAL A 24 13.53 17.12 20.18
N SER A 25 13.63 18.40 19.89
CA SER A 25 14.54 19.31 20.57
C SER A 25 13.81 20.15 21.59
N CYS A 26 14.46 20.34 22.76
CA CYS A 26 14.01 21.17 23.88
C CYS A 26 15.08 22.16 24.27
N ALA A 27 14.68 23.34 24.78
CA ALA A 27 15.61 24.36 25.29
C ALA A 27 16.40 23.88 26.53
N ASP A 28 15.79 23.02 27.36
CA ASP A 28 16.43 22.42 28.53
C ASP A 28 17.09 21.08 28.16
N LYS A 29 18.42 21.00 28.34
CA LYS A 29 19.23 19.79 28.02
C LYS A 29 18.86 18.58 28.89
N ASN A 30 18.41 18.75 30.12
CA ASN A 30 18.02 17.66 30.99
C ASN A 30 16.67 17.12 30.56
N ALA A 31 15.71 18.00 30.24
CA ALA A 31 14.43 17.64 29.66
C ALA A 31 14.60 16.90 28.35
N GLN A 32 15.51 17.37 27.48
CA GLN A 32 15.78 16.74 26.18
C GLN A 32 16.29 15.30 26.33
N ARG A 33 17.25 15.03 27.22
CA ARG A 33 17.76 13.70 27.46
C ARG A 33 16.70 12.73 28.00
N ALA A 34 15.95 13.20 29.00
CA ALA A 34 14.88 12.41 29.60
C ALA A 34 13.73 12.13 28.58
N LEU A 35 13.39 13.14 27.77
CA LEU A 35 12.38 12.99 26.70
C LEU A 35 12.84 12.03 25.61
N ALA A 36 14.10 12.09 25.20
CA ALA A 36 14.67 11.15 24.21
C ALA A 36 14.62 9.69 24.71
N GLU A 37 14.89 9.46 25.99
CA GLU A 37 14.74 8.15 26.63
C GLU A 37 13.27 7.69 26.61
N PHE A 38 12.33 8.57 26.99
CA PHE A 38 10.89 8.28 26.93
C PHE A 38 10.45 7.93 25.51
N ILE A 39 10.80 8.72 24.50
CA ILE A 39 10.45 8.50 23.09
C ILE A 39 10.89 7.10 22.64
N ARG A 40 12.07 6.65 23.07
CA ARG A 40 12.64 5.36 22.71
C ARG A 40 12.01 4.18 23.44
N THR A 41 11.60 4.37 24.70
CA THR A 41 11.24 3.27 25.60
C THR A 41 9.75 3.14 25.88
N VAL A 42 8.93 4.15 25.57
CA VAL A 42 7.50 4.12 25.85
C VAL A 42 6.83 2.89 25.23
N PRO A 43 6.07 2.10 26.00
CA PRO A 43 5.31 0.98 25.49
C PRO A 43 4.20 1.44 24.53
N VAL A 44 4.11 0.80 23.37
CA VAL A 44 3.12 1.18 22.33
C VAL A 44 2.25 -0.01 21.88
N GLY A 45 2.54 -1.19 22.39
CA GLY A 45 1.81 -2.41 22.09
C GLY A 45 2.40 -3.61 22.80
N ARG A 46 1.88 -4.80 22.50
CA ARG A 46 2.40 -6.05 23.08
C ARG A 46 3.81 -6.32 22.55
N GLY A 47 4.82 -6.11 23.38
CA GLY A 47 6.24 -6.31 23.02
C GLY A 47 6.80 -5.25 22.06
N GLN A 48 6.10 -4.13 21.88
CA GLN A 48 6.54 -3.02 21.04
C GLN A 48 6.79 -1.78 21.92
N THR A 49 7.89 -1.10 21.65
CA THR A 49 8.30 0.12 22.34
C THR A 49 8.71 1.19 21.34
N GLY A 50 8.70 2.43 21.81
CA GLY A 50 9.14 3.59 21.04
C GLY A 50 8.04 4.26 20.24
N LEU A 51 8.08 5.59 20.26
CA LEU A 51 7.09 6.44 19.61
C LEU A 51 7.10 6.30 18.09
N GLU A 52 8.24 5.92 17.49
CA GLU A 52 8.33 5.60 16.05
C GLU A 52 7.45 4.39 15.68
N SER A 53 7.45 3.35 16.52
CA SER A 53 6.59 2.18 16.31
C SER A 53 5.10 2.53 16.45
N PHE A 54 4.74 3.43 17.37
CA PHE A 54 3.40 3.99 17.46
C PHE A 54 3.03 4.74 16.19
N LEU A 55 3.90 5.64 15.71
CA LEU A 55 3.64 6.44 14.51
C LEU A 55 3.47 5.58 13.26
N ALA A 56 4.23 4.51 13.12
CA ALA A 56 4.07 3.59 12.00
C ALA A 56 2.66 2.97 11.97
N GLN A 57 2.14 2.53 13.11
CA GLN A 57 0.77 2.00 13.22
C GLN A 57 -0.28 3.09 13.04
N TYR A 58 -0.05 4.27 13.59
CA TYR A 58 -0.94 5.41 13.53
C TYR A 58 -1.09 5.92 12.09
N LEU A 59 0.02 6.04 11.36
CA LEU A 59 0.05 6.40 9.94
C LEU A 59 -0.62 5.34 9.08
N ASP A 60 -0.39 4.04 9.33
CA ASP A 60 -1.05 2.96 8.61
C ASP A 60 -2.57 3.07 8.74
N SER A 61 -3.07 3.25 9.96
CA SER A 61 -4.49 3.48 10.21
C SER A 61 -5.02 4.74 9.52
N MET A 62 -4.25 5.84 9.57
CA MET A 62 -4.64 7.12 8.98
C MET A 62 -4.79 7.02 7.46
N ILE A 63 -3.85 6.38 6.77
CA ILE A 63 -3.86 6.25 5.30
C ILE A 63 -4.91 5.23 4.85
N THR A 64 -5.02 4.10 5.56
CA THR A 64 -5.93 3.01 5.17
C THR A 64 -7.39 3.31 5.49
N CYS A 65 -7.66 3.89 6.65
CA CYS A 65 -9.02 4.17 7.12
C CYS A 65 -9.45 5.63 6.91
N GLY A 66 -8.52 6.53 6.49
CA GLY A 66 -8.77 7.95 6.36
C GLY A 66 -8.72 8.71 7.69
N ARG A 67 -8.45 8.04 8.79
CA ARG A 67 -8.30 8.62 10.12
C ARG A 67 -7.52 7.68 11.03
N ALA A 68 -6.88 8.24 12.02
CA ALA A 68 -6.23 7.47 13.09
C ALA A 68 -6.73 7.91 14.45
N VAL A 69 -6.78 6.95 15.37
CA VAL A 69 -7.16 7.14 16.76
C VAL A 69 -6.07 6.55 17.64
N GLY A 70 -5.77 7.20 18.74
CA GLY A 70 -4.85 6.69 19.74
C GLY A 70 -5.24 7.16 21.14
N GLU A 71 -4.62 6.55 22.14
CA GLU A 71 -4.82 6.87 23.54
C GLU A 71 -3.49 6.98 24.26
N ILE A 72 -3.36 8.01 25.08
CA ILE A 72 -2.26 8.18 26.02
C ILE A 72 -2.71 7.57 27.35
N VAL A 73 -2.06 6.50 27.77
CA VAL A 73 -2.36 5.84 29.04
C VAL A 73 -1.46 6.45 30.13
N ALA A 74 -2.06 7.17 31.06
CA ALA A 74 -1.36 7.78 32.18
C ALA A 74 -1.71 7.08 33.50
N ASN A 75 -0.75 7.02 34.42
CA ASN A 75 -0.95 6.50 35.75
C ASN A 75 -1.20 7.60 36.80
N GLY A 76 -1.60 7.18 38.00
CA GLY A 76 -1.81 8.13 39.13
C GLY A 76 -0.55 8.86 39.59
N ASN A 77 0.64 8.40 39.20
CA ASN A 77 1.94 8.98 39.57
C ASN A 77 2.40 10.08 38.60
N ARG A 78 1.51 10.57 37.76
CA ARG A 78 1.79 11.59 36.73
C ARG A 78 2.84 11.17 35.71
N ASP A 79 2.74 9.93 35.25
CA ASP A 79 3.61 9.41 34.19
C ASP A 79 2.80 8.75 33.07
N ILE A 80 3.33 8.78 31.85
CA ILE A 80 2.75 8.09 30.69
C ILE A 80 3.27 6.66 30.69
N VAL A 81 2.37 5.69 30.89
CA VAL A 81 2.70 4.27 30.93
C VAL A 81 2.74 3.64 29.55
N ALA A 82 1.90 4.12 28.65
CA ALA A 82 1.83 3.63 27.28
C ALA A 82 1.18 4.66 26.34
N VAL A 83 1.45 4.53 25.05
CA VAL A 83 0.74 5.24 23.98
C VAL A 83 0.24 4.18 23.00
N LEU A 84 -1.07 4.04 22.88
CA LEU A 84 -1.69 2.93 22.15
C LEU A 84 -2.45 3.44 20.91
N CYS A 85 -2.35 2.72 19.80
CA CYS A 85 -3.24 2.92 18.67
C CYS A 85 -4.57 2.24 18.94
N GLY A 86 -5.68 2.97 18.70
CA GLY A 86 -7.04 2.44 18.79
C GLY A 86 -7.52 1.90 17.44
N ASN A 87 -8.48 0.98 17.50
CA ASN A 87 -9.18 0.54 16.31
C ASN A 87 -10.21 1.61 15.90
N VAL A 88 -10.08 2.11 14.69
CA VAL A 88 -10.94 3.17 14.13
C VAL A 88 -12.41 2.76 14.04
N ALA A 89 -12.70 1.44 13.92
CA ALA A 89 -14.05 0.92 13.85
C ALA A 89 -14.81 1.05 15.20
N ASP A 90 -14.07 1.06 16.31
CA ASP A 90 -14.64 1.12 17.67
C ASP A 90 -14.85 2.57 18.16
N VAL A 91 -14.55 3.57 17.29
CA VAL A 91 -14.64 4.99 17.67
C VAL A 91 -15.53 5.75 16.71
N GLN A 92 -16.52 6.44 17.28
CA GLN A 92 -17.41 7.33 16.59
C GLN A 92 -17.21 8.77 17.08
N ILE A 93 -17.40 9.73 16.17
CA ILE A 93 -17.33 11.16 16.47
C ILE A 93 -18.75 11.67 16.65
N ARG A 94 -18.98 12.41 17.71
CA ARG A 94 -20.22 13.20 17.93
C ARG A 94 -19.90 14.68 17.88
N GLU A 95 -20.82 15.47 17.43
CA GLU A 95 -20.75 16.92 17.53
C GLU A 95 -20.70 17.33 19.02
N GLY A 96 -19.80 18.25 19.33
CA GLY A 96 -19.64 18.80 20.63
C GLY A 96 -20.63 19.95 20.91
N LYS A 97 -20.29 20.82 21.87
CA LYS A 97 -21.13 21.96 22.26
C LYS A 97 -21.15 23.08 21.22
N THR A 98 -20.11 23.18 20.42
CA THR A 98 -20.01 24.13 19.30
C THR A 98 -19.72 23.39 18.00
N PRO A 99 -19.98 23.98 16.83
CA PRO A 99 -19.68 23.35 15.54
C PRO A 99 -18.19 22.98 15.34
N LEU A 100 -17.29 23.58 16.10
CA LEU A 100 -15.86 23.31 16.05
C LEU A 100 -15.42 22.23 17.06
N ASP A 101 -16.30 21.89 18.01
CA ASP A 101 -15.99 20.88 19.02
C ASP A 101 -16.53 19.52 18.60
N PHE A 102 -15.80 18.49 18.91
CA PHE A 102 -16.26 17.12 18.74
C PHE A 102 -15.89 16.27 19.96
N GLU A 103 -16.67 15.25 20.20
CA GLU A 103 -16.44 14.26 21.25
C GLU A 103 -16.17 12.89 20.62
N LEU A 104 -15.10 12.24 21.04
CA LEU A 104 -14.82 10.85 20.67
C LEU A 104 -15.60 9.92 21.60
N CYS A 105 -16.33 9.00 20.97
CA CYS A 105 -17.18 8.04 21.66
C CYS A 105 -16.74 6.61 21.31
N GLY A 106 -16.74 5.73 22.29
CA GLY A 106 -16.55 4.31 22.08
C GLY A 106 -17.84 3.64 21.61
N VAL A 107 -17.71 2.72 20.67
CA VAL A 107 -18.81 1.88 20.19
C VAL A 107 -18.63 0.49 20.79
N SER A 108 -19.61 0.03 21.58
CA SER A 108 -19.60 -1.33 22.13
C SER A 108 -20.05 -2.35 21.10
N ASP A 109 -19.76 -3.64 21.33
CA ASP A 109 -20.20 -4.75 20.49
C ASP A 109 -21.75 -4.79 20.30
N THR A 110 -22.48 -4.19 21.24
CA THR A 110 -23.95 -4.05 21.18
C THR A 110 -24.40 -2.83 20.38
N GLY A 111 -23.48 -2.05 19.79
CA GLY A 111 -23.78 -0.81 19.07
C GLY A 111 -24.07 0.41 19.97
N CYS A 112 -23.91 0.28 21.28
CA CYS A 112 -24.08 1.41 22.20
C CYS A 112 -22.91 2.38 22.07
N VAL A 113 -23.21 3.67 21.90
CA VAL A 113 -22.20 4.73 21.71
C VAL A 113 -22.10 5.54 23.00
N THR A 114 -20.94 5.50 23.64
CA THR A 114 -20.67 6.22 24.90
C THR A 114 -19.45 7.13 24.77
N PRO A 115 -19.50 8.39 25.22
CA PRO A 115 -18.32 9.27 25.16
C PRO A 115 -17.22 8.76 26.08
N PHE A 116 -15.97 8.84 25.62
CA PHE A 116 -14.83 8.54 26.47
C PHE A 116 -14.70 9.58 27.59
N ARG A 117 -14.36 9.12 28.78
CA ARG A 117 -14.26 9.96 29.96
C ARG A 117 -13.19 11.05 29.88
N TYR A 118 -12.04 10.72 29.28
CA TYR A 118 -10.86 11.59 29.23
C TYR A 118 -10.51 11.93 27.79
N GLN A 119 -11.23 12.89 27.21
CA GLN A 119 -11.06 13.35 25.82
C GLN A 119 -9.65 13.92 25.55
N ASN A 120 -9.02 14.51 26.57
CA ASN A 120 -7.69 15.09 26.46
C ASN A 120 -6.55 14.06 26.30
N LEU A 121 -6.78 12.81 26.71
CA LEU A 121 -5.83 11.70 26.56
C LEU A 121 -5.97 11.00 25.19
N LEU A 122 -7.02 11.32 24.45
CA LEU A 122 -7.25 10.73 23.14
C LEU A 122 -6.51 11.50 22.05
N LEU A 123 -6.01 10.75 21.08
CA LEU A 123 -5.38 11.25 19.87
C LEU A 123 -6.32 10.98 18.71
N PHE A 124 -6.58 11.96 17.89
CA PHE A 124 -7.40 11.84 16.71
C PHE A 124 -6.84 12.69 15.58
N THR A 125 -6.67 12.08 14.41
CA THR A 125 -6.18 12.79 13.22
C THR A 125 -6.96 12.32 12.01
N PRO A 126 -7.77 13.21 11.39
CA PRO A 126 -8.38 12.93 10.10
C PRO A 126 -7.36 13.12 8.98
N PHE A 127 -7.45 12.29 7.93
CA PHE A 127 -6.64 12.41 6.73
C PHE A 127 -7.48 12.97 5.60
N ASN A 128 -7.05 14.08 4.99
CA ASN A 128 -7.77 14.77 3.91
C ASN A 128 -9.28 14.92 4.19
N PRO A 129 -9.68 15.56 5.30
CA PRO A 129 -11.09 15.72 5.65
C PRO A 129 -11.83 16.56 4.61
N GLU A 130 -13.08 16.19 4.29
CA GLU A 130 -13.99 17.02 3.52
C GLU A 130 -14.47 18.20 4.40
N ALA A 131 -14.83 19.34 3.78
CA ALA A 131 -15.09 20.59 4.50
C ALA A 131 -16.13 20.48 5.62
N ASP A 132 -17.16 19.67 5.44
CA ASP A 132 -18.27 19.53 6.39
C ASP A 132 -18.23 18.22 7.19
N SER A 133 -17.13 17.48 7.12
CA SER A 133 -17.00 16.18 7.76
C SER A 133 -15.80 16.14 8.72
N PRO A 134 -15.99 15.76 9.99
CA PRO A 134 -14.90 15.52 10.91
C PRO A 134 -14.12 14.26 10.56
N TYR A 135 -14.66 13.43 9.66
CA TYR A 135 -14.02 12.21 9.21
C TYR A 135 -13.11 12.49 8.02
N GLY A 136 -11.93 11.91 8.04
CA GLY A 136 -11.04 11.97 6.90
C GLY A 136 -11.42 10.96 5.81
N VAL A 137 -10.75 11.07 4.68
CA VAL A 137 -10.96 10.23 3.50
C VAL A 137 -9.75 9.31 3.30
N SER A 138 -10.00 8.01 3.25
CA SER A 138 -8.94 7.02 2.97
C SER A 138 -8.31 7.25 1.60
N MET A 139 -6.98 7.17 1.52
CA MET A 139 -6.25 7.15 0.25
C MET A 139 -6.70 5.97 -0.64
N LEU A 140 -7.17 4.89 -0.04
CA LEU A 140 -7.61 3.66 -0.72
C LEU A 140 -9.07 3.68 -1.18
N ARG A 141 -9.83 4.79 -0.97
CA ARG A 141 -11.28 4.86 -1.22
C ARG A 141 -11.70 4.35 -2.61
N SER A 142 -10.93 4.66 -3.65
CA SER A 142 -11.24 4.26 -5.03
C SER A 142 -10.55 2.96 -5.48
N MET A 143 -9.64 2.42 -4.69
CA MET A 143 -8.86 1.23 -5.06
C MET A 143 -9.67 -0.07 -5.16
N PRO A 144 -10.68 -0.35 -4.32
CA PRO A 144 -11.42 -1.61 -4.39
C PRO A 144 -12.02 -1.88 -5.76
N PHE A 145 -12.53 -0.86 -6.44
CA PHE A 145 -13.09 -0.97 -7.78
C PHE A 145 -12.01 -1.37 -8.82
N LEU A 146 -10.89 -0.64 -8.85
CA LEU A 146 -9.79 -0.90 -9.79
C LEU A 146 -9.14 -2.27 -9.53
N CYS A 147 -8.90 -2.60 -8.27
CA CYS A 147 -8.40 -3.91 -7.87
C CYS A 147 -9.36 -5.04 -8.25
N GLY A 148 -10.66 -4.82 -8.14
CA GLY A 148 -11.68 -5.78 -8.54
C GLY A 148 -11.63 -6.09 -10.04
N ILE A 149 -11.42 -5.08 -10.89
CA ILE A 149 -11.24 -5.27 -12.33
C ILE A 149 -9.93 -6.03 -12.61
N LEU A 150 -8.83 -5.62 -11.99
CA LEU A 150 -7.53 -6.26 -12.17
C LEU A 150 -7.57 -7.74 -11.79
N LEU A 151 -8.21 -8.09 -10.67
CA LEU A 151 -8.40 -9.48 -10.26
C LEU A 151 -9.21 -10.29 -11.27
N LYS A 152 -10.27 -9.71 -11.84
CA LYS A 152 -11.05 -10.38 -12.89
C LYS A 152 -10.22 -10.63 -14.15
N ILE A 153 -9.35 -9.70 -14.54
CA ILE A 153 -8.43 -9.89 -15.66
C ILE A 153 -7.46 -11.04 -15.36
N TYR A 154 -6.83 -11.07 -14.18
CA TYR A 154 -5.93 -12.17 -13.81
C TYR A 154 -6.64 -13.52 -13.72
N GLN A 155 -7.87 -13.57 -13.22
CA GLN A 155 -8.68 -14.79 -13.21
C GLN A 155 -8.98 -15.27 -14.64
N SER A 156 -9.36 -14.35 -15.53
CA SER A 156 -9.60 -14.67 -16.95
C SER A 156 -8.33 -15.15 -17.65
N LEU A 157 -7.19 -14.53 -17.37
CA LEU A 157 -5.89 -14.99 -17.84
C LEU A 157 -5.59 -16.42 -17.36
N GLY A 158 -5.75 -16.69 -16.06
CA GLY A 158 -5.56 -18.03 -15.50
C GLY A 158 -6.42 -19.08 -16.21
N ILE A 159 -7.72 -18.80 -16.40
CA ILE A 159 -8.64 -19.69 -17.12
C ILE A 159 -8.21 -19.87 -18.59
N ASN A 160 -7.75 -18.82 -19.25
CA ASN A 160 -7.28 -18.90 -20.63
C ASN A 160 -5.99 -19.74 -20.75
N TRP A 161 -5.06 -19.59 -19.80
CA TRP A 161 -3.85 -20.41 -19.71
C TRP A 161 -4.19 -21.89 -19.46
N GLU A 162 -5.13 -22.19 -18.56
CA GLU A 162 -5.61 -23.55 -18.33
C GLU A 162 -6.27 -24.13 -19.60
N ARG A 163 -7.03 -23.32 -20.35
CA ARG A 163 -7.65 -23.74 -21.61
C ARG A 163 -6.61 -23.95 -22.71
N ALA A 164 -5.62 -23.08 -22.82
CA ALA A 164 -4.55 -23.22 -23.81
C ALA A 164 -3.62 -24.40 -23.50
N GLY A 165 -3.35 -24.66 -22.21
CA GLY A 165 -2.56 -25.81 -21.77
C GLY A 165 -3.29 -27.15 -21.83
N ASN A 166 -4.61 -27.13 -21.72
CA ASN A 166 -5.47 -28.33 -21.86
C ASN A 166 -6.09 -28.37 -23.23
N VAL A 167 -5.30 -28.77 -24.24
CA VAL A 167 -5.75 -28.95 -25.59
C VAL A 167 -6.89 -29.99 -25.60
N ARG A 168 -8.07 -29.59 -26.08
CA ARG A 168 -9.22 -30.47 -26.21
C ARG A 168 -9.31 -30.91 -27.68
N PHE A 169 -9.60 -32.17 -27.87
CA PHE A 169 -9.76 -32.75 -29.20
C PHE A 169 -11.20 -33.18 -29.41
N ALA A 170 -11.78 -32.85 -30.55
CA ALA A 170 -13.02 -33.43 -31.01
C ALA A 170 -12.67 -34.49 -32.05
N VAL A 171 -13.00 -35.72 -31.74
CA VAL A 171 -12.89 -36.84 -32.67
C VAL A 171 -14.23 -37.01 -33.35
N VAL A 172 -14.27 -36.75 -34.64
CA VAL A 172 -15.49 -36.85 -35.45
C VAL A 172 -15.34 -38.05 -36.35
N TYR A 173 -16.17 -39.07 -36.15
CA TYR A 173 -16.31 -40.22 -37.04
C TYR A 173 -17.45 -39.97 -38.03
N LYS A 174 -17.18 -40.09 -39.33
CA LYS A 174 -18.18 -39.97 -40.38
C LYS A 174 -18.45 -41.35 -40.97
N PRO A 175 -19.64 -41.95 -40.78
CA PRO A 175 -19.96 -43.22 -41.35
C PRO A 175 -20.06 -43.14 -42.91
N GLN A 176 -19.38 -44.04 -43.61
CA GLN A 176 -19.42 -44.13 -45.08
C GLN A 176 -20.57 -45.02 -45.49
N GLY A 177 -21.72 -44.45 -45.73
CA GLY A 177 -22.73 -44.91 -46.71
C GLY A 177 -23.61 -46.11 -46.38
N ASP A 178 -23.17 -47.17 -45.75
CA ASP A 178 -23.93 -48.41 -45.53
C ASP A 178 -24.81 -48.36 -44.30
N ALA A 179 -26.01 -48.97 -44.35
CA ALA A 179 -26.97 -49.02 -43.27
C ALA A 179 -26.40 -49.70 -42.01
N LEU A 180 -25.53 -50.68 -42.16
CA LEU A 180 -24.79 -51.33 -41.06
C LEU A 180 -23.76 -50.46 -40.43
N ASP A 181 -23.08 -49.60 -41.16
CA ASP A 181 -22.07 -48.68 -40.66
C ASP A 181 -22.71 -47.56 -39.85
N ARG A 182 -23.91 -47.12 -40.23
CA ARG A 182 -24.69 -46.15 -39.44
C ARG A 182 -25.21 -46.72 -38.13
N PHE A 183 -25.55 -48.01 -38.12
CA PHE A 183 -26.04 -48.67 -36.91
C PHE A 183 -24.92 -48.83 -35.86
N SER A 184 -23.69 -49.11 -36.27
CA SER A 184 -22.53 -49.24 -35.38
C SER A 184 -21.71 -47.95 -35.18
N ALA A 185 -22.13 -46.83 -35.80
CA ALA A 185 -21.38 -45.57 -35.76
C ALA A 185 -21.16 -45.03 -34.34
N GLN A 186 -22.15 -45.20 -33.48
CA GLN A 186 -22.05 -44.73 -32.08
C GLN A 186 -21.04 -45.57 -31.27
N GLU A 187 -21.04 -46.88 -31.43
CA GLU A 187 -20.10 -47.78 -30.77
C GLU A 187 -18.66 -47.54 -31.25
N ARG A 188 -18.47 -47.37 -32.55
CA ARG A 188 -17.16 -47.02 -33.12
C ARG A 188 -16.65 -45.67 -32.63
N ALA A 189 -17.51 -44.66 -32.58
CA ALA A 189 -17.15 -43.35 -32.05
C ALA A 189 -16.71 -43.42 -30.56
N GLN A 190 -17.40 -44.24 -29.74
CA GLN A 190 -17.03 -44.47 -28.36
C GLN A 190 -15.70 -45.22 -28.22
N GLN A 191 -15.45 -46.25 -29.05
CA GLN A 191 -14.18 -46.96 -29.05
C GLN A 191 -12.99 -46.05 -29.45
N ILE A 192 -13.17 -45.23 -30.49
CA ILE A 192 -12.16 -44.27 -30.91
C ILE A 192 -11.90 -43.24 -29.80
N ALA A 193 -12.94 -42.72 -29.14
CA ALA A 193 -12.81 -41.79 -28.03
C ALA A 193 -12.10 -42.41 -26.82
N SER A 194 -12.36 -43.69 -26.51
CA SER A 194 -11.67 -44.43 -25.44
C SER A 194 -10.18 -44.59 -25.74
N GLN A 195 -9.84 -45.09 -26.93
CA GLN A 195 -8.45 -45.28 -27.34
C GLN A 195 -7.68 -43.95 -27.40
N TRP A 196 -8.35 -42.85 -27.85
CA TRP A 196 -7.78 -41.54 -27.84
C TRP A 196 -7.50 -41.05 -26.39
N SER A 197 -8.45 -41.26 -25.50
CA SER A 197 -8.31 -40.89 -24.09
C SER A 197 -7.14 -41.62 -23.42
N GLU A 198 -6.99 -42.93 -23.71
CA GLU A 198 -5.88 -43.76 -23.19
C GLU A 198 -4.53 -43.30 -23.77
N ALA A 199 -4.44 -42.96 -25.05
CA ALA A 199 -3.24 -42.43 -25.69
C ALA A 199 -2.84 -41.08 -25.07
N MET A 200 -3.80 -40.19 -24.78
CA MET A 200 -3.55 -38.92 -24.14
C MET A 200 -3.15 -39.02 -22.66
N GLN A 201 -3.72 -39.99 -21.93
CA GLN A 201 -3.32 -40.27 -20.56
C GLN A 201 -1.90 -40.85 -20.46
N SER A 202 -1.49 -41.70 -21.39
CA SER A 202 -0.12 -42.20 -21.46
C SER A 202 0.88 -41.13 -21.77
N GLY A 203 0.53 -40.08 -22.53
CA GLY A 203 1.35 -38.90 -22.77
C GLY A 203 1.65 -38.11 -21.52
N LYS A 204 0.72 -38.02 -20.57
CA LYS A 204 0.92 -37.37 -19.26
C LYS A 204 1.92 -38.12 -18.36
N SER A 205 2.08 -39.43 -18.57
CA SER A 205 3.06 -40.27 -17.84
C SER A 205 4.42 -40.38 -18.55
N GLY A 206 4.66 -39.57 -19.60
CA GLY A 206 5.93 -39.54 -20.35
C GLY A 206 6.07 -40.62 -21.43
N SER A 207 5.04 -41.42 -21.69
CA SER A 207 5.02 -42.40 -22.77
C SER A 207 4.12 -41.90 -23.90
N VAL A 208 4.71 -41.48 -25.03
CA VAL A 208 3.97 -41.05 -26.20
C VAL A 208 3.52 -42.31 -26.96
N ARG A 209 2.20 -42.49 -27.14
CA ARG A 209 1.63 -43.56 -28.01
C ARG A 209 0.96 -42.92 -29.21
N ASP A 210 1.29 -43.42 -30.39
CA ASP A 210 0.65 -42.98 -31.59
C ASP A 210 -0.77 -43.53 -31.66
N PHE A 211 -1.70 -42.70 -32.12
CA PHE A 211 -3.08 -43.10 -32.36
C PHE A 211 -3.27 -43.44 -33.82
N VAL A 212 -3.73 -44.64 -34.08
CA VAL A 212 -4.05 -45.11 -35.42
C VAL A 212 -5.54 -45.40 -35.50
N ALA A 213 -6.28 -44.66 -36.31
CA ALA A 213 -7.69 -44.90 -36.58
C ALA A 213 -7.89 -45.44 -38.01
N VAL A 214 -8.79 -46.41 -38.16
CA VAL A 214 -9.22 -46.94 -39.44
C VAL A 214 -10.62 -46.42 -39.74
N GLY A 215 -10.77 -45.68 -40.85
CA GLY A 215 -12.03 -45.07 -41.28
C GLY A 215 -11.90 -43.57 -41.51
N ASP A 216 -13.00 -42.91 -41.87
CA ASP A 216 -13.02 -41.44 -42.03
C ASP A 216 -13.16 -40.76 -40.68
N VAL A 217 -12.00 -40.54 -40.06
CA VAL A 217 -11.88 -39.88 -38.74
C VAL A 217 -11.24 -38.52 -38.91
N ASP A 218 -11.95 -37.48 -38.52
CA ASP A 218 -11.46 -36.11 -38.49
C ASP A 218 -11.20 -35.68 -37.02
N ILE A 219 -9.95 -35.34 -36.70
CA ILE A 219 -9.55 -34.89 -35.37
C ILE A 219 -9.37 -33.40 -35.43
N LYS A 220 -10.28 -32.67 -34.77
CA LYS A 220 -10.22 -31.23 -34.66
C LYS A 220 -9.72 -30.83 -33.28
N VAL A 221 -8.73 -29.96 -33.26
CA VAL A 221 -8.27 -29.34 -32.05
C VAL A 221 -9.28 -28.26 -31.68
N ILE A 222 -9.90 -28.36 -30.50
CA ILE A 222 -10.83 -27.34 -29.99
C ILE A 222 -10.08 -26.49 -28.97
N GLY A 223 -10.01 -25.16 -29.21
CA GLY A 223 -9.47 -24.20 -28.31
C GLY A 223 -8.02 -23.75 -28.58
N ALA A 224 -7.34 -24.32 -29.58
CA ALA A 224 -6.02 -23.85 -30.00
C ALA A 224 -6.07 -22.58 -30.87
N ASP A 225 -7.20 -22.28 -31.48
CA ASP A 225 -7.41 -21.09 -32.32
C ASP A 225 -7.78 -19.82 -31.47
N ASN A 226 -8.02 -19.98 -30.17
CA ASN A 226 -8.29 -18.86 -29.29
C ASN A 226 -6.95 -18.16 -29.00
N GLN A 227 -6.67 -17.09 -29.72
CA GLN A 227 -5.62 -16.14 -29.37
C GLN A 227 -5.80 -15.79 -27.90
N ILE A 228 -4.74 -15.98 -27.12
CA ILE A 228 -4.68 -15.46 -25.74
C ILE A 228 -4.91 -13.96 -25.89
N LEU A 229 -6.01 -13.47 -25.34
CA LEU A 229 -6.33 -12.04 -25.35
C LEU A 229 -5.12 -11.27 -24.82
N ASP A 230 -4.61 -10.36 -25.64
CA ASP A 230 -3.55 -9.45 -25.21
C ASP A 230 -4.09 -8.63 -24.04
N SER A 231 -3.59 -8.91 -22.85
CA SER A 231 -4.00 -8.29 -21.60
C SER A 231 -3.00 -7.24 -21.12
N GLU A 232 -1.91 -7.01 -21.85
CA GLU A 232 -0.87 -6.06 -21.47
C GLU A 232 -1.45 -4.64 -21.36
N VAL A 233 -2.16 -4.19 -22.40
CA VAL A 233 -2.73 -2.84 -22.44
C VAL A 233 -3.73 -2.59 -21.31
N PRO A 234 -4.79 -3.41 -21.10
CA PRO A 234 -5.75 -3.17 -20.03
C PRO A 234 -5.13 -3.30 -18.62
N VAL A 235 -4.21 -4.23 -18.40
CA VAL A 235 -3.49 -4.34 -17.13
C VAL A 235 -2.67 -3.09 -16.87
N ARG A 236 -1.92 -2.63 -17.84
CA ARG A 236 -1.12 -1.41 -17.76
C ARG A 236 -1.97 -0.19 -17.44
N GLN A 237 -3.09 0.00 -18.15
CA GLN A 237 -4.00 1.12 -17.89
C GLN A 237 -4.55 1.12 -16.46
N ILE A 238 -4.90 -0.06 -15.91
CA ILE A 238 -5.39 -0.15 -14.54
C ILE A 238 -4.27 0.16 -13.53
N LEU A 239 -3.05 -0.33 -13.78
CA LEU A 239 -1.90 -0.02 -12.94
C LEU A 239 -1.57 1.47 -12.98
N GLU A 240 -1.64 2.12 -14.14
CA GLU A 240 -1.48 3.58 -14.26
C GLU A 240 -2.54 4.35 -13.45
N GLN A 241 -3.80 3.90 -13.45
CA GLN A 241 -4.85 4.49 -12.63
C GLN A 241 -4.60 4.28 -11.12
N LEU A 242 -4.11 3.11 -10.72
CA LEU A 242 -3.74 2.85 -9.32
C LEU A 242 -2.60 3.75 -8.86
N ILE A 243 -1.59 3.94 -9.69
CA ILE A 243 -0.45 4.85 -9.44
C ILE A 243 -0.93 6.28 -9.34
N ALA A 244 -1.74 6.75 -10.30
CA ALA A 244 -2.29 8.11 -10.28
C ALA A 244 -3.11 8.40 -9.03
N ARG A 245 -3.75 7.38 -8.43
CA ARG A 245 -4.52 7.52 -7.18
C ARG A 245 -3.69 7.49 -5.92
N THR A 246 -2.60 6.75 -5.91
CA THR A 246 -1.69 6.67 -4.75
C THR A 246 -0.64 7.76 -4.74
N GLY A 247 -0.36 8.37 -5.89
CA GLY A 247 0.76 9.28 -6.06
C GLY A 247 2.14 8.61 -5.94
N ILE A 248 2.18 7.26 -5.80
CA ILE A 248 3.45 6.53 -5.66
C ILE A 248 4.08 6.36 -7.03
N PRO A 249 5.31 6.85 -7.27
CA PRO A 249 5.98 6.71 -8.55
C PRO A 249 6.15 5.25 -8.98
N PRO A 250 6.00 4.92 -10.29
CA PRO A 250 6.10 3.55 -10.80
C PRO A 250 7.42 2.85 -10.45
N PHE A 251 8.53 3.57 -10.45
CA PHE A 251 9.84 3.01 -10.16
C PHE A 251 9.98 2.48 -8.73
N LEU A 252 9.28 3.09 -7.74
CA LEU A 252 9.22 2.58 -6.37
C LEU A 252 8.44 1.27 -6.24
N LEU A 253 7.59 0.97 -7.22
CA LEU A 253 6.84 -0.27 -7.30
C LEU A 253 7.56 -1.33 -8.16
N GLY A 254 8.77 -1.05 -8.66
CA GLY A 254 9.51 -1.93 -9.54
C GLY A 254 8.94 -2.00 -10.97
N LEU A 255 8.12 -1.02 -11.36
CA LEU A 255 7.53 -0.95 -12.70
C LEU A 255 8.42 -0.07 -13.59
N ASN A 256 9.14 -0.71 -14.49
CA ASN A 256 10.03 -0.04 -15.47
C ASN A 256 9.23 0.40 -16.70
N TRP A 257 8.36 1.38 -16.52
CA TRP A 257 7.77 2.06 -17.68
C TRP A 257 8.72 3.16 -18.10
N SER A 258 8.96 3.30 -19.40
CA SER A 258 9.93 4.20 -20.07
C SER A 258 9.93 5.63 -19.50
N THR A 259 10.42 5.78 -18.28
CA THR A 259 10.63 7.06 -17.62
C THR A 259 12.07 7.48 -17.84
N THR A 260 12.26 8.72 -18.26
CA THR A 260 13.59 9.31 -18.30
C THR A 260 14.06 9.59 -16.87
N GLU A 261 15.38 9.57 -16.64
CA GLU A 261 16.00 9.91 -15.35
C GLU A 261 15.45 11.22 -14.78
N ARG A 262 15.30 12.25 -15.62
CA ARG A 262 14.72 13.52 -15.21
C ARG A 262 13.26 13.42 -14.75
N MET A 263 12.45 12.59 -15.39
CA MET A 263 11.06 12.36 -14.94
C MET A 263 11.02 11.62 -13.59
N SER A 264 11.92 10.65 -13.39
CA SER A 264 12.01 9.93 -12.13
C SER A 264 12.40 10.87 -10.98
N ALA A 265 13.35 11.78 -11.20
CA ALA A 265 13.73 12.81 -10.23
C ALA A 265 12.55 13.73 -9.87
N GLN A 266 11.82 14.24 -10.87
CA GLN A 266 10.64 15.06 -10.62
C GLN A 266 9.53 14.32 -9.87
N GLN A 267 9.32 13.05 -10.16
CA GLN A 267 8.37 12.21 -9.42
C GLN A 267 8.81 11.96 -7.99
N ALA A 268 10.11 11.80 -7.74
CA ALA A 268 10.68 11.68 -6.40
C ALA A 268 10.45 12.96 -5.58
N ASP A 269 10.65 14.15 -6.18
CA ASP A 269 10.40 15.44 -5.51
C ASP A 269 8.92 15.61 -5.15
N LEU A 270 8.01 15.28 -6.05
CA LEU A 270 6.57 15.31 -5.77
C LEU A 270 6.21 14.37 -4.61
N MET A 271 6.73 13.13 -4.65
CA MET A 271 6.51 12.16 -3.57
C MET A 271 7.07 12.66 -2.23
N THR A 272 8.26 13.24 -2.22
CA THR A 272 8.86 13.85 -1.02
C THR A 272 7.97 14.96 -0.46
N SER A 273 7.38 15.79 -1.31
CA SER A 273 6.45 16.86 -0.91
C SER A 273 5.19 16.27 -0.25
N GLU A 274 4.60 15.24 -0.83
CA GLU A 274 3.43 14.54 -0.27
C GLU A 274 3.75 13.88 1.08
N LEU A 275 4.88 13.19 1.19
CA LEU A 275 5.32 12.57 2.45
C LEU A 275 5.52 13.63 3.55
N ASN A 276 6.10 14.77 3.21
CA ASN A 276 6.24 15.90 4.15
C ASN A 276 4.89 16.51 4.53
N ALA A 277 3.89 16.52 3.65
CA ALA A 277 2.53 16.93 3.99
C ALA A 277 1.90 15.97 5.02
N ILE A 278 2.07 14.66 4.84
CA ILE A 278 1.62 13.64 5.80
C ILE A 278 2.31 13.82 7.16
N ARG A 279 3.63 14.05 7.18
CA ARG A 279 4.40 14.33 8.41
C ARG A 279 3.86 15.53 9.16
N ARG A 280 3.58 16.64 8.46
CA ARG A 280 2.96 17.82 9.07
C ARG A 280 1.61 17.53 9.71
N THR A 281 0.83 16.60 9.14
CA THR A 281 -0.46 16.22 9.70
C THR A 281 -0.34 15.47 11.02
N VAL A 282 0.73 14.70 11.24
CA VAL A 282 0.94 13.92 12.48
C VAL A 282 1.86 14.62 13.49
N THR A 283 2.60 15.64 13.10
CA THR A 283 3.46 16.42 14.00
C THR A 283 2.73 16.89 15.27
N PRO A 284 1.49 17.43 15.21
CA PRO A 284 0.74 17.82 16.41
C PRO A 284 0.48 16.68 17.40
N VAL A 285 0.40 15.43 16.91
CA VAL A 285 0.22 14.24 17.75
C VAL A 285 1.48 14.00 18.57
N ILE A 286 2.64 14.04 17.92
CA ILE A 286 3.95 13.91 18.60
C ILE A 286 4.11 15.02 19.63
N GLU A 287 3.86 16.26 19.22
CA GLU A 287 3.94 17.41 20.13
C GLU A 287 3.01 17.26 21.34
N LYS A 288 1.78 16.80 21.15
CA LYS A 288 0.82 16.58 22.23
C LYS A 288 1.34 15.55 23.23
N ILE A 289 1.85 14.41 22.76
CA ILE A 289 2.40 13.35 23.61
C ILE A 289 3.61 13.88 24.39
N CYS A 290 4.58 14.47 23.71
CA CYS A 290 5.81 14.97 24.32
C CYS A 290 5.55 16.13 25.29
N ARG A 291 4.67 17.06 24.93
CA ARG A 291 4.28 18.19 25.80
C ARG A 291 3.55 17.70 27.04
N MET A 292 2.68 16.70 26.93
CA MET A 292 2.00 16.11 28.08
C MET A 292 3.00 15.46 29.02
N TRP A 293 3.95 14.68 28.49
CA TRP A 293 4.99 14.04 29.27
C TRP A 293 5.87 15.07 29.99
N LEU A 294 6.33 16.12 29.30
CA LEU A 294 7.12 17.21 29.88
C LEU A 294 6.39 17.90 31.03
N ASN A 295 5.11 18.22 30.81
CA ASN A 295 4.28 18.87 31.83
C ASN A 295 4.11 17.99 33.08
N MET A 296 3.93 16.68 32.90
CA MET A 296 3.80 15.71 33.99
C MET A 296 5.09 15.63 34.84
N HIS A 297 6.25 15.81 34.21
CA HIS A 297 7.56 15.79 34.87
C HIS A 297 8.03 17.17 35.32
N GLY A 298 7.19 18.20 35.18
CA GLY A 298 7.49 19.55 35.67
C GLY A 298 8.45 20.36 34.81
N TYR A 299 8.70 19.94 33.58
CA TYR A 299 9.51 20.68 32.61
C TYR A 299 8.67 21.72 31.88
N ALA A 300 8.91 23.01 32.15
CA ALA A 300 8.27 24.10 31.40
C ALA A 300 9.22 24.59 30.31
N THR A 301 9.27 23.85 29.20
CA THR A 301 10.16 24.14 28.07
C THR A 301 9.40 24.14 26.75
N THR A 302 9.92 24.90 25.79
CA THR A 302 9.43 24.80 24.38
C THR A 302 9.99 23.56 23.74
N LEU A 303 9.19 22.95 22.87
CA LEU A 303 9.62 21.78 22.11
C LEU A 303 9.43 22.05 20.62
N THR A 304 10.34 21.54 19.82
CA THR A 304 10.25 21.50 18.35
C THR A 304 10.47 20.08 17.88
N VAL A 305 9.71 19.68 16.85
CA VAL A 305 9.83 18.37 16.21
C VAL A 305 10.45 18.57 14.84
N GLU A 306 11.60 17.96 14.62
CA GLU A 306 12.32 18.00 13.36
C GLU A 306 12.34 16.61 12.75
N TRP A 307 11.90 16.52 11.50
CA TRP A 307 11.90 15.27 10.77
C TRP A 307 13.20 15.12 9.99
N GLU A 308 13.70 13.90 9.96
CA GLU A 308 14.82 13.55 9.09
C GLU A 308 14.47 13.79 7.62
N THR A 309 15.42 14.30 6.86
CA THR A 309 15.21 14.60 5.43
C THR A 309 14.91 13.32 4.67
N ILE A 310 13.84 13.34 3.85
CA ILE A 310 13.52 12.23 2.96
C ILE A 310 14.40 12.38 1.72
N ASN A 311 15.28 11.42 1.51
CA ASN A 311 16.06 11.32 0.28
C ASN A 311 15.57 10.13 -0.54
N LEU A 312 14.93 10.40 -1.68
CA LEU A 312 14.51 9.41 -2.67
C LEU A 312 15.42 9.43 -3.91
N GLN A 313 16.41 10.31 -3.94
CA GLN A 313 17.37 10.44 -5.00
C GLN A 313 18.69 9.72 -4.65
N ASP A 314 19.50 9.47 -5.66
CA ASP A 314 20.78 8.80 -5.48
C ASP A 314 21.74 9.70 -4.68
N GLU A 315 22.42 9.17 -3.65
CA GLU A 315 23.38 9.92 -2.81
C GLU A 315 24.46 10.65 -3.64
N VAL A 316 24.77 10.11 -4.82
CA VAL A 316 25.76 10.71 -5.74
C VAL A 316 25.24 12.02 -6.34
N GLU A 317 23.93 12.11 -6.68
CA GLU A 317 23.33 13.33 -7.21
C GLU A 317 23.20 14.41 -6.14
N GLU A 318 22.89 14.01 -4.91
CA GLU A 318 22.83 14.92 -3.76
C GLU A 318 24.21 15.51 -3.45
N ALA A 319 25.25 14.68 -3.46
CA ALA A 319 26.63 15.14 -3.29
C ALA A 319 27.07 16.10 -4.42
N LYS A 320 26.67 15.88 -5.67
CA LYS A 320 26.90 16.78 -6.79
C LYS A 320 26.14 18.11 -6.61
N ALA A 321 24.87 18.07 -6.20
CA ALA A 321 24.08 19.26 -5.93
C ALA A 321 24.69 20.09 -4.81
N ALA A 322 25.10 19.47 -3.72
CA ALA A 322 25.81 20.12 -2.61
C ALA A 322 27.13 20.78 -3.07
N LEU A 323 27.90 20.09 -3.93
CA LEU A 323 29.12 20.63 -4.53
C LEU A 323 28.84 21.88 -5.38
N TYR A 324 27.82 21.86 -6.23
CA TYR A 324 27.43 23.01 -7.05
C TYR A 324 26.95 24.21 -6.22
N LEU A 325 26.19 23.96 -5.15
CA LEU A 325 25.79 25.01 -4.21
C LEU A 325 26.98 25.64 -3.50
N ALA A 326 27.94 24.83 -3.01
CA ALA A 326 29.17 25.33 -2.40
C ALA A 326 30.04 26.13 -3.39
N GLN A 327 30.13 25.69 -4.65
CA GLN A 327 30.83 26.43 -5.71
C GLN A 327 30.16 27.76 -6.01
N ARG A 328 28.83 27.78 -6.08
CA ARG A 328 28.04 29.02 -6.27
C ARG A 328 28.29 30.01 -5.13
N ASP A 329 28.20 29.55 -3.90
CA ASP A 329 28.37 30.39 -2.72
C ASP A 329 29.79 30.95 -2.62
N LYS A 330 30.80 30.16 -3.05
CA LYS A 330 32.19 30.62 -3.16
C LYS A 330 32.34 31.72 -4.21
N ILE A 331 31.70 31.60 -5.38
CA ILE A 331 31.72 32.61 -6.44
C ILE A 331 31.09 33.91 -5.93
N TYR A 332 29.92 33.87 -5.29
CA TYR A 332 29.29 35.05 -4.72
C TYR A 332 30.14 35.73 -3.63
N TRP A 333 30.84 34.92 -2.85
CA TRP A 333 31.74 35.47 -1.81
C TRP A 333 32.97 36.14 -2.43
N GLU A 334 33.52 35.61 -3.50
CA GLU A 334 34.64 36.19 -4.24
C GLU A 334 34.24 37.48 -4.99
N GLU A 335 33.04 37.51 -5.60
CA GLU A 335 32.47 38.70 -6.24
C GLU A 335 32.13 39.80 -5.22
N GLY A 336 31.61 39.44 -4.04
CA GLY A 336 31.32 40.37 -2.96
C GLY A 336 32.60 41.07 -2.43
N LYS A 337 33.71 40.36 -2.33
CA LYS A 337 35.02 40.93 -1.95
C LYS A 337 35.59 41.86 -3.04
N SER A 338 35.40 41.57 -4.29
CA SER A 338 35.86 42.43 -5.39
C SER A 338 35.16 43.77 -5.47
N ASN A 339 33.93 43.88 -4.92
CA ASN A 339 33.17 45.13 -4.87
C ASN A 339 33.45 45.99 -3.57
N GLU A 340 34.11 45.43 -2.56
CA GLU A 340 34.52 46.21 -1.38
C GLU A 340 35.93 46.80 -1.51
N ASP A 341 36.72 46.38 -2.49
CA ASP A 341 38.07 46.90 -2.75
C ASP A 341 38.13 47.98 -3.83
N HIS A 342 36.99 48.54 -4.29
CA HIS A 342 36.88 49.69 -5.15
C HIS A 342 36.02 50.79 -4.49
#